data_c2610d5cb948a67210a8fbca8dbbd307
#
_entry.id   c2610d5cb948a67210a8fbca8dbbd307
#
_cell.length_a   1.000
_cell.length_b   1.000
_cell.length_c   1.000
_cell.angle_alpha   90.00
_cell.angle_beta   90.00
_cell.angle_gamma   90.00
#
_symmetry.space_group_name_H-M   'P 1'
#
loop_
_entity.id
_entity.type
_entity.pdbx_description
1 polymer ?
#
loop_
_entity_poly.entity_id
_entity_poly.type
_entity_poly.pdbx_seq_one_letter_code
_entity_poly.pdbx_strand_id
1 'polypeptide(L)'
;MKKRNIAIIAHVDHGKTTLVDGILKTSGMFRDNEDVSNVSMDSNALERERGITILAKTTALDYKDYRINILDTPGHADFGGEVERIMNMVDGVLLVVDAYEGAMPQTRFVLKKALEAKVKPIVVINKVDKPSARCSKVVDEVLDLFIELGADESQLEFPVVYASALNETCSLSDDISTQKPGFEPLLDLIISEIPAPAGDNTKPLQFQPALLDYNEFVGRIGIGRVHNGEIHTGEMVNCVRLDGSTKAFRIQKLFGYYGYSRIEIDHAEAGDIVAIAGLADISVGETICSQGQVLPLPILHIDEPTLQMTFGANTSPFVGRDGKLVTARKIEERLLKETQKDVSLKVETATNDSFLVSGRGELHLGILIENMRREGFELQVSKPKVIIKEIDGVKYEPWEDLQIEVPEDCVGSVIEQLGLRGAKLLNMENFENQSRLTYKVPSRGLLGFMTDFMTMTKGYGIINHTFASYEPYESVEIGERKLGVLVSVDSGQATAYSIGNLEDRGIMFIEPGREVYEGMIIGECNRDNDLAVNVTKGKQLTNTRAAGSDHTVVLKRPRPITLEYALDYINSDELIEVTPNNIRLRKKILNTEERKKFDAKKKK
;
A
#
# COMPACT_ATOMS: atom_id res chain seq x y z
N MET A 1 -32.58 12.56 -9.09
CA MET A 1 -32.12 11.18 -9.34
C MET A 1 -31.92 10.50 -7.99
N LYS A 2 -32.37 9.26 -7.77
CA LYS A 2 -32.11 8.54 -6.53
C LYS A 2 -30.67 8.12 -6.48
N LYS A 3 -30.08 7.98 -5.28
CA LYS A 3 -28.63 7.74 -5.11
C LYS A 3 -28.36 6.43 -4.38
N ARG A 4 -27.23 5.78 -4.72
CA ARG A 4 -26.66 4.65 -3.98
C ARG A 4 -25.15 4.83 -3.93
N ASN A 5 -24.60 4.77 -2.73
CA ASN A 5 -23.16 4.90 -2.51
C ASN A 5 -22.63 3.57 -1.99
N ILE A 6 -21.71 2.96 -2.72
CA ILE A 6 -21.14 1.66 -2.39
C ILE A 6 -19.63 1.71 -2.44
N ALA A 7 -18.99 0.96 -1.57
CA ALA A 7 -17.58 0.63 -1.69
C ALA A 7 -17.41 -0.76 -2.29
N ILE A 8 -16.29 -1.01 -2.96
CA ILE A 8 -15.95 -2.34 -3.47
C ILE A 8 -14.69 -2.86 -2.77
N ILE A 9 -14.79 -4.05 -2.20
CA ILE A 9 -13.74 -4.77 -1.49
C ILE A 9 -13.43 -6.05 -2.25
N ALA A 10 -12.17 -6.32 -2.51
CA ALA A 10 -11.72 -7.57 -3.08
C ALA A 10 -10.29 -7.87 -2.67
N HIS A 11 -9.94 -9.15 -2.65
CA HIS A 11 -8.53 -9.55 -2.64
C HIS A 11 -7.88 -9.28 -4.01
N VAL A 12 -6.56 -9.22 -4.04
CA VAL A 12 -5.77 -9.15 -5.27
C VAL A 12 -6.21 -10.29 -6.20
N ASP A 13 -6.33 -10.00 -7.48
CA ASP A 13 -6.73 -10.95 -8.52
C ASP A 13 -8.14 -11.56 -8.41
N HIS A 14 -8.98 -11.19 -7.43
CA HIS A 14 -10.39 -11.64 -7.37
C HIS A 14 -11.28 -11.02 -8.46
N GLY A 15 -10.74 -10.11 -9.28
CA GLY A 15 -11.41 -9.57 -10.46
C GLY A 15 -12.23 -8.30 -10.22
N LYS A 16 -11.86 -7.52 -9.19
CA LYS A 16 -12.50 -6.24 -8.86
C LYS A 16 -12.61 -5.28 -10.05
N THR A 17 -11.48 -4.97 -10.67
CA THR A 17 -11.38 -4.04 -11.82
C THR A 17 -12.23 -4.52 -12.99
N THR A 18 -12.12 -5.80 -13.35
CA THR A 18 -12.89 -6.41 -14.43
C THR A 18 -14.40 -6.35 -14.16
N LEU A 19 -14.82 -6.55 -12.90
CA LEU A 19 -16.21 -6.45 -12.50
C LEU A 19 -16.75 -5.03 -12.65
N VAL A 20 -15.98 -4.02 -12.19
CA VAL A 20 -16.41 -2.61 -12.31
C VAL A 20 -16.48 -2.18 -13.77
N ASP A 21 -15.51 -2.58 -14.60
CA ASP A 21 -15.54 -2.31 -16.04
C ASP A 21 -16.77 -2.94 -16.71
N GLY A 22 -17.13 -4.18 -16.35
CA GLY A 22 -18.33 -4.85 -16.81
C GLY A 22 -19.64 -4.17 -16.37
N ILE A 23 -19.69 -3.70 -15.13
CA ILE A 23 -20.82 -2.91 -14.60
C ILE A 23 -20.98 -1.61 -15.38
N LEU A 24 -19.91 -0.90 -15.67
CA LEU A 24 -19.93 0.35 -16.44
C LEU A 24 -20.39 0.11 -17.89
N LYS A 25 -19.96 -0.97 -18.53
CA LYS A 25 -20.44 -1.36 -19.86
C LYS A 25 -21.95 -1.67 -19.85
N THR A 26 -22.42 -2.44 -18.87
CA THR A 26 -23.84 -2.78 -18.70
C THR A 26 -24.71 -1.53 -18.54
N SER A 27 -24.21 -0.48 -17.90
CA SER A 27 -24.93 0.80 -17.76
C SER A 27 -25.02 1.61 -19.05
N GLY A 28 -24.36 1.18 -20.13
CA GLY A 28 -24.37 1.87 -21.43
C GLY A 28 -23.49 3.13 -21.51
N MET A 29 -22.58 3.31 -20.57
CA MET A 29 -21.70 4.50 -20.51
C MET A 29 -20.59 4.48 -21.56
N PHE A 30 -20.16 3.30 -22.00
CA PHE A 30 -19.16 3.15 -23.06
C PHE A 30 -19.85 2.83 -24.39
N ARG A 31 -19.41 3.47 -25.47
CA ARG A 31 -19.82 3.08 -26.82
C ARG A 31 -19.08 1.81 -27.22
N ASP A 32 -19.72 0.95 -28.01
CA ASP A 32 -19.19 -0.36 -28.44
C ASP A 32 -17.79 -0.33 -29.11
N ASN A 33 -17.26 0.83 -29.43
CA ASN A 33 -15.97 1.07 -30.12
C ASN A 33 -14.96 1.90 -29.30
N GLU A 34 -15.25 2.23 -28.05
CA GLU A 34 -14.25 2.89 -27.19
C GLU A 34 -13.29 1.85 -26.62
N ASP A 35 -11.99 2.09 -26.86
CA ASP A 35 -10.91 1.23 -26.38
C ASP A 35 -10.80 1.37 -24.84
N VAL A 36 -11.52 0.51 -24.12
CA VAL A 36 -11.61 0.49 -22.65
C VAL A 36 -10.24 0.23 -22.00
N SER A 37 -9.29 -0.29 -22.76
CA SER A 37 -7.91 -0.57 -22.28
C SER A 37 -7.14 0.66 -21.77
N ASN A 38 -7.53 1.86 -22.20
CA ASN A 38 -6.92 3.12 -21.77
C ASN A 38 -7.65 3.84 -20.62
N VAL A 39 -8.81 3.34 -20.18
CA VAL A 39 -9.71 4.01 -19.21
C VAL A 39 -10.11 3.03 -18.11
N SER A 40 -9.17 2.19 -17.68
CA SER A 40 -9.42 1.22 -16.61
C SER A 40 -9.26 1.87 -15.23
N MET A 41 -9.93 1.31 -14.23
CA MET A 41 -9.83 1.72 -12.82
C MET A 41 -8.38 1.74 -12.33
N ASP A 42 -7.53 0.82 -12.79
CA ASP A 42 -6.09 0.76 -12.50
C ASP A 42 -5.28 1.64 -13.46
N SER A 43 -5.49 2.95 -13.43
CA SER A 43 -4.79 3.92 -14.28
C SER A 43 -3.30 4.07 -13.93
N ASN A 44 -2.89 3.69 -12.71
CA ASN A 44 -1.51 3.75 -12.26
C ASN A 44 -0.74 2.48 -12.69
N ALA A 45 0.39 2.67 -13.39
CA ALA A 45 1.24 1.56 -13.83
C ALA A 45 1.70 0.68 -12.64
N LEU A 46 1.94 1.28 -11.47
CA LEU A 46 2.38 0.57 -10.28
C LEU A 46 1.28 -0.31 -9.68
N GLU A 47 0.01 0.15 -9.70
CA GLU A 47 -1.14 -0.65 -9.28
C GLU A 47 -1.30 -1.89 -10.17
N ARG A 48 -1.18 -1.72 -11.49
CA ARG A 48 -1.24 -2.83 -12.46
C ARG A 48 -0.12 -3.85 -12.30
N GLU A 49 1.12 -3.37 -12.07
CA GLU A 49 2.28 -4.26 -11.88
C GLU A 49 2.19 -5.07 -10.57
N ARG A 50 1.63 -4.45 -9.53
CA ARG A 50 1.51 -5.08 -8.20
C ARG A 50 0.19 -5.80 -7.98
N GLY A 51 -0.80 -5.58 -8.85
CA GLY A 51 -2.14 -6.12 -8.72
C GLY A 51 -2.93 -5.58 -7.51
N ILE A 52 -2.51 -4.46 -6.91
CA ILE A 52 -3.14 -3.88 -5.71
C ILE A 52 -3.66 -2.48 -5.99
N THR A 53 -4.79 -2.13 -5.38
CA THR A 53 -5.26 -0.74 -5.33
C THR A 53 -4.47 0.03 -4.30
N ILE A 54 -3.83 1.11 -4.71
CA ILE A 54 -3.00 1.98 -3.86
C ILE A 54 -3.81 3.19 -3.42
N LEU A 55 -4.51 3.83 -4.36
CA LEU A 55 -5.31 5.02 -4.12
C LEU A 55 -6.79 4.73 -4.33
N ALA A 56 -7.60 5.22 -3.41
CA ALA A 56 -9.05 5.20 -3.54
C ALA A 56 -9.50 5.99 -4.78
N LYS A 57 -10.41 5.41 -5.56
CA LYS A 57 -10.98 6.03 -6.75
C LYS A 57 -12.49 6.05 -6.66
N THR A 58 -13.08 7.13 -7.15
CA THR A 58 -14.53 7.28 -7.23
C THR A 58 -14.97 7.15 -8.67
N THR A 59 -15.94 6.29 -8.90
CA THR A 59 -16.59 6.05 -10.19
C THR A 59 -18.08 6.22 -10.00
N ALA A 60 -18.80 6.80 -10.96
CA ALA A 60 -20.24 6.93 -10.89
C ALA A 60 -20.89 6.51 -12.19
N LEU A 61 -22.03 5.87 -12.09
CA LEU A 61 -22.85 5.45 -13.23
C LEU A 61 -24.32 5.77 -13.01
N ASP A 62 -25.05 5.94 -14.10
CA ASP A 62 -26.49 6.10 -14.10
C ASP A 62 -27.14 4.78 -14.59
N TYR A 63 -28.05 4.23 -13.78
CA TYR A 63 -28.80 3.04 -14.12
C TYR A 63 -30.25 3.18 -13.71
N LYS A 64 -31.18 3.08 -14.67
CA LYS A 64 -32.59 3.43 -14.48
C LYS A 64 -32.74 4.87 -13.92
N ASP A 65 -33.44 5.04 -12.82
CA ASP A 65 -33.65 6.34 -12.14
C ASP A 65 -32.60 6.59 -11.03
N TYR A 66 -31.52 5.80 -10.99
CA TYR A 66 -30.53 5.83 -9.92
C TYR A 66 -29.18 6.27 -10.43
N ARG A 67 -28.50 7.07 -9.61
CA ARG A 67 -27.05 7.27 -9.67
C ARG A 67 -26.38 6.38 -8.66
N ILE A 68 -25.45 5.55 -9.11
CA ILE A 68 -24.67 4.63 -8.28
C ILE A 68 -23.24 5.13 -8.27
N ASN A 69 -22.75 5.52 -7.09
CA ASN A 69 -21.35 5.85 -6.85
C ASN A 69 -20.63 4.61 -6.33
N ILE A 70 -19.52 4.25 -6.96
CA ILE A 70 -18.68 3.12 -6.58
C ILE A 70 -17.32 3.69 -6.14
N LEU A 71 -16.93 3.43 -4.89
CA LEU A 71 -15.64 3.81 -4.33
C LEU A 71 -14.76 2.59 -4.26
N ASP A 72 -13.63 2.64 -4.96
CA ASP A 72 -12.61 1.62 -4.87
C ASP A 72 -11.83 1.74 -3.57
N THR A 73 -11.64 0.65 -2.85
CA THR A 73 -10.94 0.63 -1.57
C THR A 73 -9.57 -0.04 -1.72
N PRO A 74 -8.50 0.56 -1.14
CA PRO A 74 -7.24 -0.13 -0.98
C PRO A 74 -7.42 -1.40 -0.14
N GLY A 75 -6.75 -2.49 -0.53
CA GLY A 75 -6.84 -3.76 0.19
C GLY A 75 -5.80 -3.95 1.28
N HIS A 76 -4.75 -3.13 1.31
CA HIS A 76 -3.63 -3.29 2.23
C HIS A 76 -3.80 -2.48 3.51
N ALA A 77 -3.36 -3.05 4.63
CA ALA A 77 -3.50 -2.44 5.96
C ALA A 77 -2.80 -1.08 6.12
N ASP A 78 -1.72 -0.83 5.39
CA ASP A 78 -1.02 0.47 5.38
C ASP A 78 -1.93 1.63 4.95
N PHE A 79 -3.03 1.35 4.26
CA PHE A 79 -4.04 2.31 3.82
C PHE A 79 -5.33 2.27 4.66
N GLY A 80 -5.26 1.67 5.85
CA GLY A 80 -6.43 1.44 6.73
C GLY A 80 -7.26 2.67 7.03
N GLY A 81 -6.63 3.81 7.25
CA GLY A 81 -7.37 5.06 7.48
C GLY A 81 -8.09 5.59 6.24
N GLU A 82 -7.61 5.31 5.03
CA GLU A 82 -8.38 5.61 3.82
C GLU A 82 -9.64 4.74 3.75
N VAL A 83 -9.50 3.46 4.04
CA VAL A 83 -10.62 2.51 4.09
C VAL A 83 -11.70 3.00 5.08
N GLU A 84 -11.32 3.36 6.31
CA GLU A 84 -12.26 3.84 7.32
C GLU A 84 -12.98 5.11 6.86
N ARG A 85 -12.27 6.05 6.25
CA ARG A 85 -12.86 7.27 5.71
C ARG A 85 -13.80 7.00 4.54
N ILE A 86 -13.49 6.04 3.67
CA ILE A 86 -14.37 5.61 2.58
C ILE A 86 -15.66 5.00 3.15
N MET A 87 -15.55 4.16 4.19
CA MET A 87 -16.74 3.54 4.82
C MET A 87 -17.70 4.58 5.39
N ASN A 88 -17.22 5.76 5.79
CA ASN A 88 -18.09 6.87 6.21
C ASN A 88 -18.79 7.61 5.05
N MET A 89 -18.39 7.39 3.81
CA MET A 89 -19.02 7.98 2.63
C MET A 89 -20.07 7.09 1.96
N VAL A 90 -20.09 5.80 2.29
CA VAL A 90 -20.92 4.80 1.60
C VAL A 90 -22.01 4.24 2.50
N ASP A 91 -23.02 3.64 1.89
CA ASP A 91 -24.18 3.05 2.57
C ASP A 91 -24.20 1.51 2.39
N GLY A 92 -23.37 1.00 1.48
CA GLY A 92 -23.22 -0.42 1.22
C GLY A 92 -21.83 -0.81 0.74
N VAL A 93 -21.55 -2.12 0.73
CA VAL A 93 -20.28 -2.67 0.28
C VAL A 93 -20.49 -3.90 -0.60
N LEU A 94 -19.76 -3.98 -1.70
CA LEU A 94 -19.63 -5.19 -2.52
C LEU A 94 -18.36 -5.93 -2.10
N LEU A 95 -18.52 -7.13 -1.55
CA LEU A 95 -17.41 -8.02 -1.25
C LEU A 95 -17.25 -9.01 -2.41
N VAL A 96 -16.17 -8.85 -3.19
CA VAL A 96 -15.87 -9.72 -4.34
C VAL A 96 -14.92 -10.83 -3.92
N VAL A 97 -15.35 -12.07 -4.08
CA VAL A 97 -14.61 -13.27 -3.67
C VAL A 97 -14.47 -14.22 -4.86
N ASP A 98 -13.26 -14.77 -5.07
CA ASP A 98 -13.03 -15.79 -6.09
C ASP A 98 -13.72 -17.11 -5.70
N ALA A 99 -14.47 -17.70 -6.64
CA ALA A 99 -15.23 -18.93 -6.42
C ALA A 99 -14.39 -20.17 -6.07
N TYR A 100 -13.08 -20.11 -6.26
CA TYR A 100 -12.14 -21.18 -5.93
C TYR A 100 -11.31 -20.85 -4.68
N GLU A 101 -10.71 -19.68 -4.63
CA GLU A 101 -9.80 -19.29 -3.54
C GLU A 101 -10.55 -19.03 -2.22
N GLY A 102 -11.77 -18.48 -2.30
CA GLY A 102 -12.57 -18.17 -1.12
C GLY A 102 -12.17 -16.86 -0.44
N ALA A 103 -12.51 -16.74 0.84
CA ALA A 103 -12.26 -15.53 1.63
C ALA A 103 -10.78 -15.46 2.07
N MET A 104 -10.02 -14.56 1.49
CA MET A 104 -8.59 -14.41 1.75
C MET A 104 -8.30 -13.45 2.93
N PRO A 105 -7.18 -13.62 3.66
CA PRO A 105 -6.86 -12.84 4.87
C PRO A 105 -6.83 -11.33 4.69
N GLN A 106 -6.39 -10.82 3.55
CA GLN A 106 -6.31 -9.38 3.29
C GLN A 106 -7.68 -8.69 3.27
N THR A 107 -8.72 -9.39 2.82
CA THR A 107 -10.10 -8.87 2.84
C THR A 107 -10.67 -8.71 4.24
N ARG A 108 -10.15 -9.44 5.23
CA ARG A 108 -10.62 -9.42 6.62
C ARG A 108 -10.57 -8.03 7.22
N PHE A 109 -9.46 -7.33 7.04
CA PHE A 109 -9.28 -5.99 7.61
C PHE A 109 -10.30 -4.99 7.05
N VAL A 110 -10.44 -4.93 5.72
CA VAL A 110 -11.36 -3.99 5.06
C VAL A 110 -12.81 -4.35 5.37
N LEU A 111 -13.13 -5.65 5.39
CA LEU A 111 -14.46 -6.15 5.77
C LEU A 111 -14.78 -5.82 7.23
N LYS A 112 -13.83 -6.02 8.16
CA LYS A 112 -14.02 -5.63 9.57
C LYS A 112 -14.38 -4.15 9.70
N LYS A 113 -13.68 -3.26 8.99
CA LYS A 113 -14.00 -1.83 8.98
C LYS A 113 -15.38 -1.52 8.38
N ALA A 114 -15.78 -2.24 7.35
CA ALA A 114 -17.12 -2.12 6.77
C ALA A 114 -18.22 -2.56 7.77
N LEU A 115 -18.01 -3.68 8.47
CA LEU A 115 -18.94 -4.17 9.48
C LEU A 115 -19.04 -3.23 10.69
N GLU A 116 -17.91 -2.71 11.17
CA GLU A 116 -17.88 -1.70 12.25
C GLU A 116 -18.64 -0.41 11.85
N ALA A 117 -18.55 0.01 10.59
CA ALA A 117 -19.27 1.15 10.04
C ALA A 117 -20.76 0.85 9.76
N LYS A 118 -21.22 -0.40 9.99
CA LYS A 118 -22.60 -0.85 9.79
C LYS A 118 -23.15 -0.62 8.37
N VAL A 119 -22.28 -0.69 7.36
CA VAL A 119 -22.72 -0.65 5.96
C VAL A 119 -23.31 -2.00 5.53
N LYS A 120 -24.29 -1.97 4.63
CA LYS A 120 -24.98 -3.18 4.16
C LYS A 120 -24.09 -3.95 3.18
N PRO A 121 -23.74 -5.22 3.43
CA PRO A 121 -22.92 -6.01 2.53
C PRO A 121 -23.74 -6.69 1.43
N ILE A 122 -23.15 -6.81 0.23
CA ILE A 122 -23.55 -7.70 -0.85
C ILE A 122 -22.31 -8.52 -1.22
N VAL A 123 -22.44 -9.84 -1.29
CA VAL A 123 -21.34 -10.74 -1.65
C VAL A 123 -21.42 -11.10 -3.12
N VAL A 124 -20.31 -10.93 -3.85
CA VAL A 124 -20.17 -11.31 -5.26
C VAL A 124 -19.18 -12.44 -5.38
N ILE A 125 -19.66 -13.65 -5.64
CA ILE A 125 -18.82 -14.82 -5.94
C ILE A 125 -18.44 -14.73 -7.41
N ASN A 126 -17.18 -14.36 -7.68
CA ASN A 126 -16.66 -14.15 -9.03
C ASN A 126 -15.90 -15.36 -9.55
N LYS A 127 -15.73 -15.43 -10.87
CA LYS A 127 -15.04 -16.50 -11.60
C LYS A 127 -15.75 -17.85 -11.48
N VAL A 128 -17.07 -17.86 -11.47
CA VAL A 128 -17.90 -19.07 -11.39
C VAL A 128 -17.74 -19.97 -12.62
N ASP A 129 -17.21 -19.44 -13.71
CA ASP A 129 -16.88 -20.16 -14.95
C ASP A 129 -15.69 -21.11 -14.84
N LYS A 130 -14.88 -21.00 -13.76
CA LYS A 130 -13.76 -21.91 -13.55
C LYS A 130 -14.24 -23.33 -13.22
N PRO A 131 -13.63 -24.39 -13.82
CA PRO A 131 -13.99 -25.78 -13.52
C PRO A 131 -13.78 -26.16 -12.03
N SER A 132 -12.91 -25.45 -11.34
CA SER A 132 -12.60 -25.65 -9.91
C SER A 132 -13.46 -24.82 -8.96
N ALA A 133 -14.47 -24.09 -9.48
CA ALA A 133 -15.35 -23.27 -8.65
C ALA A 133 -16.10 -24.14 -7.62
N ARG A 134 -16.19 -23.63 -6.37
CA ARG A 134 -16.83 -24.28 -5.23
C ARG A 134 -17.77 -23.32 -4.49
N CYS A 135 -18.66 -22.71 -5.26
CA CYS A 135 -19.47 -21.56 -4.85
C CYS A 135 -20.13 -21.71 -3.48
N SER A 136 -20.87 -22.81 -3.23
CA SER A 136 -21.56 -23.02 -1.94
C SER A 136 -20.60 -23.05 -0.75
N LYS A 137 -19.43 -23.73 -0.91
CA LYS A 137 -18.39 -23.74 0.14
C LYS A 137 -17.82 -22.35 0.42
N VAL A 138 -17.62 -21.54 -0.63
CA VAL A 138 -17.09 -20.18 -0.50
C VAL A 138 -18.10 -19.28 0.20
N VAL A 139 -19.39 -19.44 -0.03
CA VAL A 139 -20.44 -18.72 0.70
C VAL A 139 -20.42 -19.07 2.18
N ASP A 140 -20.25 -20.37 2.52
CA ASP A 140 -20.12 -20.79 3.93
C ASP A 140 -18.86 -20.19 4.57
N GLU A 141 -17.71 -20.21 3.90
CA GLU A 141 -16.47 -19.59 4.36
C GLU A 141 -16.62 -18.06 4.59
N VAL A 142 -17.36 -17.39 3.72
CA VAL A 142 -17.67 -15.97 3.89
C VAL A 142 -18.58 -15.74 5.08
N LEU A 143 -19.60 -16.59 5.28
CA LEU A 143 -20.48 -16.50 6.45
C LEU A 143 -19.70 -16.71 7.76
N ASP A 144 -18.83 -17.72 7.82
CA ASP A 144 -17.96 -17.97 8.96
C ASP A 144 -17.06 -16.75 9.24
N LEU A 145 -16.51 -16.14 8.19
CA LEU A 145 -15.71 -14.92 8.30
C LEU A 145 -16.52 -13.76 8.89
N PHE A 146 -17.76 -13.55 8.47
CA PHE A 146 -18.63 -12.51 9.02
C PHE A 146 -18.91 -12.73 10.51
N ILE A 147 -19.21 -13.98 10.90
CA ILE A 147 -19.43 -14.36 12.30
C ILE A 147 -18.16 -14.08 13.13
N GLU A 148 -17.00 -14.49 12.64
CA GLU A 148 -15.72 -14.28 13.31
C GLU A 148 -15.38 -12.80 13.50
N LEU A 149 -15.74 -11.95 12.52
CA LEU A 149 -15.55 -10.50 12.58
C LEU A 149 -16.61 -9.75 13.39
N GLY A 150 -17.59 -10.46 13.96
CA GLY A 150 -18.62 -9.90 14.84
C GLY A 150 -19.74 -9.17 14.09
N ALA A 151 -20.11 -9.64 12.90
CA ALA A 151 -21.25 -9.12 12.16
C ALA A 151 -22.56 -9.28 12.95
N ASP A 152 -23.45 -8.29 12.82
CA ASP A 152 -24.79 -8.37 13.41
C ASP A 152 -25.75 -9.20 12.53
N GLU A 153 -26.95 -9.55 13.08
CA GLU A 153 -27.94 -10.37 12.35
C GLU A 153 -28.27 -9.81 10.97
N SER A 154 -28.39 -8.48 10.84
CA SER A 154 -28.73 -7.83 9.57
C SER A 154 -27.61 -7.91 8.54
N GLN A 155 -26.37 -8.06 8.98
CA GLN A 155 -25.19 -8.21 8.14
C GLN A 155 -24.92 -9.67 7.77
N LEU A 156 -25.35 -10.63 8.59
CA LEU A 156 -25.29 -12.06 8.29
C LEU A 156 -26.30 -12.49 7.20
N GLU A 157 -27.40 -11.76 7.05
CA GLU A 157 -28.39 -11.94 5.98
C GLU A 157 -27.94 -11.19 4.70
N PHE A 158 -26.73 -11.44 4.22
CA PHE A 158 -26.22 -10.81 3.02
C PHE A 158 -26.74 -11.49 1.75
N PRO A 159 -27.18 -10.74 0.73
CA PRO A 159 -27.49 -11.29 -0.58
C PRO A 159 -26.21 -11.69 -1.33
N VAL A 160 -26.32 -12.74 -2.16
CA VAL A 160 -25.22 -13.30 -2.94
C VAL A 160 -25.51 -13.19 -4.43
N VAL A 161 -24.50 -12.76 -5.20
CA VAL A 161 -24.50 -12.74 -6.66
C VAL A 161 -23.36 -13.63 -7.17
N TYR A 162 -23.63 -14.43 -8.17
CA TYR A 162 -22.66 -15.30 -8.82
C TYR A 162 -22.29 -14.70 -10.18
N ALA A 163 -21.02 -14.44 -10.41
CA ALA A 163 -20.57 -13.69 -11.58
C ALA A 163 -19.35 -14.34 -12.25
N SER A 164 -19.25 -14.14 -13.54
CA SER A 164 -18.02 -14.24 -14.31
C SER A 164 -17.72 -12.87 -14.91
N ALA A 165 -16.88 -12.10 -14.22
CA ALA A 165 -16.51 -10.77 -14.68
C ALA A 165 -15.80 -10.79 -16.05
N LEU A 166 -15.02 -11.85 -16.32
CA LEU A 166 -14.31 -12.04 -17.58
C LEU A 166 -15.29 -12.27 -18.76
N ASN A 167 -16.36 -13.05 -18.52
CA ASN A 167 -17.36 -13.37 -19.53
C ASN A 167 -18.53 -12.36 -19.53
N GLU A 168 -18.48 -11.35 -18.68
CA GLU A 168 -19.50 -10.31 -18.50
C GLU A 168 -20.89 -10.93 -18.25
N THR A 169 -20.97 -11.90 -17.33
CA THR A 169 -22.24 -12.59 -16.98
C THR A 169 -22.45 -12.58 -15.46
N CYS A 170 -23.71 -12.57 -15.04
CA CYS A 170 -24.06 -12.79 -13.64
C CYS A 170 -25.45 -13.42 -13.44
N SER A 171 -25.68 -13.99 -12.25
CA SER A 171 -26.93 -14.60 -11.81
C SER A 171 -27.09 -14.47 -10.29
N LEU A 172 -28.32 -14.58 -9.80
CA LEU A 172 -28.63 -14.71 -8.36
C LEU A 172 -28.62 -16.18 -7.89
N SER A 173 -28.36 -17.13 -8.78
CA SER A 173 -28.27 -18.57 -8.49
C SER A 173 -26.86 -19.08 -8.76
N ASP A 174 -26.41 -20.05 -7.96
CA ASP A 174 -25.14 -20.77 -8.11
C ASP A 174 -25.11 -21.71 -9.33
N ASP A 175 -26.26 -21.97 -9.97
CA ASP A 175 -26.34 -22.75 -11.19
C ASP A 175 -25.80 -21.97 -12.39
N ILE A 176 -24.66 -22.42 -12.93
CA ILE A 176 -24.00 -21.81 -14.11
C ILE A 176 -24.95 -21.65 -15.31
N SER A 177 -25.92 -22.56 -15.47
CA SER A 177 -26.88 -22.48 -16.58
C SER A 177 -27.78 -21.26 -16.52
N THR A 178 -27.89 -20.62 -15.36
CA THR A 178 -28.69 -19.42 -15.13
C THR A 178 -27.96 -18.10 -15.40
N GLN A 179 -26.66 -18.16 -15.71
CA GLN A 179 -25.86 -16.98 -16.01
C GLN A 179 -26.42 -16.23 -17.22
N LYS A 180 -26.59 -14.93 -17.07
CA LYS A 180 -27.10 -14.04 -18.12
C LYS A 180 -26.04 -13.01 -18.49
N PRO A 181 -25.96 -12.61 -19.77
CA PRO A 181 -25.09 -11.50 -20.18
C PRO A 181 -25.50 -10.20 -19.44
N GLY A 182 -24.48 -9.42 -19.06
CA GLY A 182 -24.65 -8.15 -18.33
C GLY A 182 -24.68 -8.32 -16.81
N PHE A 183 -24.67 -7.19 -16.12
CA PHE A 183 -24.69 -7.11 -14.65
C PHE A 183 -25.97 -6.49 -14.09
N GLU A 184 -27.05 -6.50 -14.87
CA GLU A 184 -28.35 -5.99 -14.44
C GLU A 184 -28.85 -6.65 -13.14
N PRO A 185 -28.72 -7.98 -12.93
CA PRO A 185 -29.11 -8.60 -11.66
C PRO A 185 -28.36 -8.02 -10.45
N LEU A 186 -27.07 -7.73 -10.60
CA LEU A 186 -26.27 -7.10 -9.54
C LEU A 186 -26.70 -5.64 -9.32
N LEU A 187 -26.92 -4.87 -10.39
CA LEU A 187 -27.36 -3.47 -10.31
C LEU A 187 -28.76 -3.35 -9.68
N ASP A 188 -29.66 -4.25 -10.04
CA ASP A 188 -31.02 -4.30 -9.45
C ASP A 188 -30.95 -4.66 -7.95
N LEU A 189 -30.04 -5.57 -7.56
CA LEU A 189 -29.82 -5.92 -6.17
C LEU A 189 -29.23 -4.75 -5.37
N ILE A 190 -28.27 -4.02 -5.92
CA ILE A 190 -27.74 -2.79 -5.29
C ILE A 190 -28.85 -1.78 -5.04
N ILE A 191 -29.77 -1.59 -5.99
CA ILE A 191 -30.89 -0.66 -5.86
C ILE A 191 -31.87 -1.10 -4.76
N SER A 192 -32.15 -2.42 -4.65
CA SER A 192 -33.13 -2.96 -3.70
C SER A 192 -32.58 -3.06 -2.28
N GLU A 193 -31.35 -3.51 -2.13
CA GLU A 193 -30.75 -3.86 -0.82
C GLU A 193 -30.01 -2.71 -0.15
N ILE A 194 -29.28 -1.90 -0.92
CA ILE A 194 -28.54 -0.80 -0.34
C ILE A 194 -29.48 0.36 0.00
N PRO A 195 -29.47 0.88 1.22
CA PRO A 195 -30.32 2.01 1.59
C PRO A 195 -29.95 3.28 0.82
N ALA A 196 -30.92 4.19 0.69
CA ALA A 196 -30.63 5.52 0.18
C ALA A 196 -29.70 6.27 1.16
N PRO A 197 -28.78 7.12 0.66
CA PRO A 197 -27.97 7.95 1.52
C PRO A 197 -28.84 8.77 2.48
N ALA A 198 -28.50 8.73 3.77
CA ALA A 198 -29.14 9.60 4.75
C ALA A 198 -28.76 11.05 4.45
N GLY A 199 -29.70 11.98 4.57
CA GLY A 199 -29.48 13.40 4.38
C GLY A 199 -30.77 14.14 4.06
N ASP A 200 -30.75 15.46 4.24
CA ASP A 200 -31.89 16.33 4.05
C ASP A 200 -31.45 17.64 3.37
N ASN A 201 -31.94 17.86 2.13
CA ASN A 201 -31.59 19.04 1.34
C ASN A 201 -32.11 20.35 1.96
N THR A 202 -33.12 20.28 2.84
CA THR A 202 -33.69 21.45 3.50
C THR A 202 -32.89 21.94 4.70
N LYS A 203 -31.93 21.12 5.18
CA LYS A 203 -31.03 21.46 6.28
C LYS A 203 -29.84 22.29 5.79
N PRO A 204 -29.14 22.99 6.71
CA PRO A 204 -27.91 23.67 6.39
C PRO A 204 -26.86 22.73 5.82
N LEU A 205 -26.02 23.24 4.92
CA LEU A 205 -24.93 22.47 4.32
C LEU A 205 -24.02 21.87 5.38
N GLN A 206 -23.76 20.58 5.24
CA GLN A 206 -22.72 19.83 5.90
C GLN A 206 -22.03 18.95 4.87
N PHE A 207 -20.81 19.30 4.48
CA PHE A 207 -19.95 18.51 3.62
C PHE A 207 -18.65 18.18 4.37
N GLN A 208 -18.20 16.94 4.32
CA GLN A 208 -16.98 16.52 4.99
C GLN A 208 -16.00 15.87 4.01
N PRO A 209 -14.80 16.48 3.80
CA PRO A 209 -13.73 15.84 3.04
C PRO A 209 -13.24 14.57 3.76
N ALA A 210 -13.25 13.46 3.06
CA ALA A 210 -12.72 12.18 3.52
C ALA A 210 -11.41 11.79 2.81
N LEU A 211 -11.24 12.27 1.58
CA LEU A 211 -10.04 12.07 0.76
C LEU A 211 -9.54 13.42 0.24
N LEU A 212 -8.26 13.48 -0.08
CA LEU A 212 -7.63 14.64 -0.70
C LEU A 212 -7.07 14.27 -2.07
N ASP A 213 -7.06 15.27 -2.94
CA ASP A 213 -6.35 15.26 -4.20
C ASP A 213 -5.67 16.61 -4.43
N TYR A 214 -4.79 16.69 -5.39
CA TYR A 214 -4.09 17.92 -5.73
C TYR A 214 -3.99 18.08 -7.24
N ASN A 215 -4.31 19.27 -7.71
CA ASN A 215 -4.15 19.67 -9.10
C ASN A 215 -3.40 21.00 -9.17
N GLU A 216 -2.44 21.13 -10.08
CA GLU A 216 -1.59 22.31 -10.18
C GLU A 216 -2.37 23.61 -10.51
N PHE A 217 -3.54 23.49 -11.15
CA PHE A 217 -4.37 24.64 -11.56
C PHE A 217 -5.35 25.10 -10.46
N VAL A 218 -5.90 24.19 -9.69
CA VAL A 218 -6.94 24.49 -8.67
C VAL A 218 -6.44 24.29 -7.24
N GLY A 219 -5.24 23.77 -7.08
CA GLY A 219 -4.64 23.47 -5.77
C GLY A 219 -5.20 22.20 -5.13
N ARG A 220 -5.32 22.20 -3.81
CA ARG A 220 -5.83 21.06 -3.04
C ARG A 220 -7.33 20.92 -3.23
N ILE A 221 -7.78 19.67 -3.36
CA ILE A 221 -9.15 19.28 -3.63
C ILE A 221 -9.60 18.36 -2.50
N GLY A 222 -10.71 18.69 -1.85
CA GLY A 222 -11.34 17.82 -0.85
C GLY A 222 -12.44 16.99 -1.50
N ILE A 223 -12.36 15.66 -1.39
CA ILE A 223 -13.35 14.70 -1.90
C ILE A 223 -14.14 14.18 -0.70
N GLY A 224 -15.45 14.23 -0.78
CA GLY A 224 -16.30 13.81 0.34
C GLY A 224 -17.76 13.67 -0.03
N ARG A 225 -18.57 13.39 0.99
CA ARG A 225 -20.03 13.29 0.88
C ARG A 225 -20.70 14.56 1.38
N VAL A 226 -21.74 15.01 0.66
CA VAL A 226 -22.68 16.00 1.17
C VAL A 226 -23.64 15.28 2.13
N HIS A 227 -23.51 15.56 3.43
CA HIS A 227 -24.33 14.92 4.46
C HIS A 227 -25.72 15.57 4.56
N ASN A 228 -25.78 16.89 4.52
CA ASN A 228 -27.01 17.66 4.52
C ASN A 228 -26.90 18.90 3.64
N GLY A 229 -28.03 19.43 3.22
CA GLY A 229 -28.10 20.65 2.43
C GLY A 229 -27.68 20.48 0.98
N GLU A 230 -27.39 21.60 0.36
CA GLU A 230 -26.94 21.71 -1.02
C GLU A 230 -25.66 22.55 -1.08
N ILE A 231 -24.82 22.31 -2.08
CA ILE A 231 -23.56 23.02 -2.31
C ILE A 231 -23.51 23.52 -3.75
N HIS A 232 -23.12 24.79 -3.93
CA HIS A 232 -23.07 25.43 -5.24
C HIS A 232 -21.69 25.98 -5.58
N THR A 233 -21.32 25.93 -6.87
CA THR A 233 -20.13 26.60 -7.37
C THR A 233 -20.24 28.12 -7.16
N GLY A 234 -19.18 28.75 -6.68
CA GLY A 234 -19.15 30.19 -6.40
C GLY A 234 -19.75 30.62 -5.05
N GLU A 235 -20.33 29.69 -4.29
CA GLU A 235 -20.91 29.95 -2.98
C GLU A 235 -19.83 30.26 -1.94
N MET A 236 -20.18 31.16 -1.01
CA MET A 236 -19.37 31.43 0.19
C MET A 236 -19.79 30.49 1.32
N VAL A 237 -18.85 29.74 1.82
CA VAL A 237 -19.05 28.73 2.88
C VAL A 237 -18.02 28.89 4.00
N ASN A 238 -18.26 28.25 5.13
CA ASN A 238 -17.34 28.19 6.26
C ASN A 238 -16.72 26.80 6.39
N CYS A 239 -15.40 26.74 6.45
CA CYS A 239 -14.67 25.53 6.85
C CYS A 239 -14.49 25.55 8.37
N VAL A 240 -15.00 24.55 9.05
CA VAL A 240 -14.74 24.29 10.47
C VAL A 240 -13.53 23.38 10.57
N ARG A 241 -12.45 23.89 11.13
CA ARG A 241 -11.19 23.19 11.31
C ARG A 241 -11.27 22.16 12.42
N LEU A 242 -10.27 21.26 12.47
CA LEU A 242 -10.16 20.25 13.51
C LEU A 242 -9.98 20.86 14.93
N ASP A 243 -9.42 22.05 15.03
CA ASP A 243 -9.27 22.81 16.28
C ASP A 243 -10.53 23.60 16.67
N GLY A 244 -11.61 23.50 15.87
CA GLY A 244 -12.86 24.24 16.05
C GLY A 244 -12.85 25.68 15.49
N SER A 245 -11.72 26.17 15.01
CA SER A 245 -11.68 27.46 14.32
C SER A 245 -12.43 27.44 13.01
N THR A 246 -12.91 28.60 12.54
CA THR A 246 -13.66 28.71 11.29
C THR A 246 -12.96 29.61 10.30
N LYS A 247 -12.96 29.22 9.02
CA LYS A 247 -12.41 29.99 7.91
C LYS A 247 -13.41 30.07 6.77
N ALA A 248 -13.84 31.28 6.44
CA ALA A 248 -14.70 31.50 5.28
C ALA A 248 -13.90 31.40 3.98
N PHE A 249 -14.47 30.76 2.98
CA PHE A 249 -13.89 30.68 1.63
C PHE A 249 -14.99 30.54 0.57
N ARG A 250 -14.60 30.77 -0.69
CA ARG A 250 -15.49 30.58 -1.85
C ARG A 250 -15.16 29.25 -2.52
N ILE A 251 -16.18 28.45 -2.82
CA ILE A 251 -16.05 27.26 -3.65
C ILE A 251 -15.71 27.70 -5.08
N GLN A 252 -14.48 27.48 -5.50
CA GLN A 252 -14.03 27.89 -6.85
C GLN A 252 -14.48 26.90 -7.92
N LYS A 253 -14.39 25.62 -7.59
CA LYS A 253 -14.80 24.52 -8.47
C LYS A 253 -15.49 23.44 -7.66
N LEU A 254 -16.54 22.89 -8.26
CA LEU A 254 -17.27 21.72 -7.76
C LEU A 254 -17.23 20.65 -8.85
N PHE A 255 -16.87 19.44 -8.47
CA PHE A 255 -16.77 18.31 -9.41
C PHE A 255 -17.64 17.16 -8.93
N GLY A 256 -18.37 16.56 -9.87
CA GLY A 256 -18.97 15.25 -9.75
C GLY A 256 -18.18 14.19 -10.51
N TYR A 257 -18.72 12.98 -10.57
CA TYR A 257 -18.11 11.85 -11.26
C TYR A 257 -19.05 11.29 -12.32
N TYR A 258 -18.50 10.83 -13.44
CA TYR A 258 -19.21 10.14 -14.50
C TYR A 258 -18.26 9.14 -15.16
N GLY A 259 -18.57 7.83 -15.05
CA GLY A 259 -17.57 6.81 -15.32
C GLY A 259 -16.33 7.03 -14.46
N TYR A 260 -15.17 6.94 -15.06
CA TYR A 260 -13.90 7.22 -14.40
C TYR A 260 -13.51 8.71 -14.43
N SER A 261 -14.31 9.55 -15.08
CA SER A 261 -13.98 10.96 -15.28
C SER A 261 -14.57 11.84 -14.20
N ARG A 262 -13.79 12.82 -13.78
CA ARG A 262 -14.25 13.93 -12.95
C ARG A 262 -14.82 15.01 -13.86
N ILE A 263 -16.07 15.41 -13.65
CA ILE A 263 -16.77 16.43 -14.42
C ILE A 263 -17.10 17.64 -13.55
N GLU A 264 -16.98 18.84 -14.09
CA GLU A 264 -17.40 20.07 -13.41
C GLU A 264 -18.92 20.14 -13.38
N ILE A 265 -19.48 20.45 -12.20
CA ILE A 265 -20.92 20.57 -11.95
C ILE A 265 -21.22 21.88 -11.23
N ASP A 266 -22.44 22.40 -11.38
CA ASP A 266 -22.83 23.68 -10.76
C ASP A 266 -23.34 23.51 -9.33
N HIS A 267 -23.98 22.37 -9.01
CA HIS A 267 -24.52 22.08 -7.69
C HIS A 267 -24.50 20.59 -7.36
N ALA A 268 -24.59 20.29 -6.07
CA ALA A 268 -24.78 18.95 -5.55
C ALA A 268 -25.66 18.99 -4.29
N GLU A 269 -26.32 17.88 -4.01
CA GLU A 269 -27.30 17.70 -2.96
C GLU A 269 -26.85 16.68 -1.91
N ALA A 270 -27.56 16.61 -0.78
CA ALA A 270 -27.35 15.58 0.22
C ALA A 270 -27.31 14.17 -0.40
N GLY A 271 -26.29 13.39 0.02
CA GLY A 271 -26.00 12.06 -0.49
C GLY A 271 -25.06 12.03 -1.70
N ASP A 272 -24.76 13.14 -2.36
CA ASP A 272 -23.78 13.18 -3.44
C ASP A 272 -22.35 13.03 -2.90
N ILE A 273 -21.52 12.35 -3.68
CA ILE A 273 -20.07 12.30 -3.48
C ILE A 273 -19.45 13.24 -4.51
N VAL A 274 -18.79 14.27 -4.02
CA VAL A 274 -18.26 15.36 -4.85
C VAL A 274 -16.84 15.76 -4.42
N ALA A 275 -16.18 16.48 -5.29
CA ALA A 275 -14.88 17.06 -5.02
C ALA A 275 -14.97 18.58 -5.08
N ILE A 276 -14.44 19.28 -4.09
CA ILE A 276 -14.44 20.74 -4.00
C ILE A 276 -13.04 21.31 -4.02
N ALA A 277 -12.87 22.47 -4.67
CA ALA A 277 -11.65 23.26 -4.67
C ALA A 277 -11.97 24.74 -4.33
N GLY A 278 -11.03 25.41 -3.71
CA GLY A 278 -11.16 26.83 -3.33
C GLY A 278 -10.47 27.16 -2.01
N LEU A 279 -10.07 26.17 -1.24
CA LEU A 279 -9.34 26.32 0.02
C LEU A 279 -8.02 25.54 -0.06
N ALA A 280 -6.90 26.27 -0.15
CA ALA A 280 -5.59 25.68 -0.39
C ALA A 280 -5.10 24.76 0.74
N ASP A 281 -5.60 24.95 1.95
CA ASP A 281 -5.23 24.23 3.16
C ASP A 281 -6.37 23.34 3.71
N ILE A 282 -7.36 22.98 2.86
CA ILE A 282 -8.43 22.04 3.23
C ILE A 282 -7.83 20.72 3.70
N SER A 283 -8.40 20.14 4.76
CA SER A 283 -7.93 18.88 5.32
C SER A 283 -9.07 17.87 5.50
N VAL A 284 -8.70 16.61 5.67
CA VAL A 284 -9.64 15.53 5.97
C VAL A 284 -10.27 15.73 7.34
N GLY A 285 -11.56 15.41 7.46
CA GLY A 285 -12.30 15.47 8.71
C GLY A 285 -12.79 16.86 9.09
N GLU A 286 -12.39 17.92 8.38
CA GLU A 286 -12.97 19.25 8.49
C GLU A 286 -14.42 19.23 8.01
N THR A 287 -15.24 20.17 8.45
CA THR A 287 -16.63 20.27 7.97
C THR A 287 -16.85 21.60 7.25
N ILE A 288 -17.37 21.52 6.04
CA ILE A 288 -17.79 22.68 5.26
C ILE A 288 -19.28 22.91 5.55
N CYS A 289 -19.59 24.10 6.04
CA CYS A 289 -20.95 24.50 6.46
C CYS A 289 -21.40 25.76 5.73
N SER A 290 -22.72 25.96 5.70
CA SER A 290 -23.32 27.22 5.24
C SER A 290 -22.82 28.42 6.05
N GLN A 291 -22.77 29.60 5.43
CA GLN A 291 -22.53 30.85 6.19
C GLN A 291 -23.63 31.07 7.24
N GLY A 292 -23.21 31.32 8.46
CA GLY A 292 -24.11 31.67 9.58
C GLY A 292 -24.70 30.50 10.36
N GLN A 293 -24.52 29.26 9.91
CA GLN A 293 -24.93 28.05 10.63
C GLN A 293 -23.76 27.04 10.65
N VAL A 294 -22.95 27.13 11.68
CA VAL A 294 -21.77 26.28 11.86
C VAL A 294 -22.18 25.03 12.64
N LEU A 295 -22.33 23.90 11.93
CA LEU A 295 -22.73 22.61 12.49
C LEU A 295 -21.68 21.56 12.11
N PRO A 296 -20.55 21.43 12.85
CA PRO A 296 -19.52 20.46 12.51
C PRO A 296 -20.01 19.03 12.66
N LEU A 297 -19.56 18.18 11.75
CA LEU A 297 -19.70 16.72 11.85
C LEU A 297 -18.64 16.15 12.81
N PRO A 298 -18.80 14.92 13.32
CA PRO A 298 -17.76 14.24 14.08
C PRO A 298 -16.46 14.19 13.29
N ILE A 299 -15.35 14.41 13.98
CA ILE A 299 -14.02 14.40 13.35
C ILE A 299 -13.70 12.97 12.88
N LEU A 300 -13.29 12.84 11.63
CA LEU A 300 -12.80 11.56 11.10
C LEU A 300 -11.45 11.24 11.72
N HIS A 301 -11.28 9.99 12.12
CA HIS A 301 -10.00 9.53 12.65
C HIS A 301 -8.95 9.50 11.52
N ILE A 302 -7.80 10.09 11.79
CA ILE A 302 -6.63 10.03 10.91
C ILE A 302 -5.57 9.23 11.67
N ASP A 303 -5.24 8.04 11.15
CA ASP A 303 -4.19 7.25 11.75
C ASP A 303 -2.85 7.99 11.69
N GLU A 304 -2.13 7.95 12.77
CA GLU A 304 -0.80 8.53 12.84
C GLU A 304 0.23 7.60 12.18
N PRO A 305 1.30 8.17 11.62
CA PRO A 305 2.37 7.36 11.06
C PRO A 305 3.05 6.50 12.14
N THR A 306 3.41 5.28 11.79
CA THR A 306 4.08 4.32 12.68
C THR A 306 5.54 4.10 12.34
N LEU A 307 5.93 4.36 11.08
CA LEU A 307 7.29 4.21 10.57
C LEU A 307 7.86 5.54 10.06
N GLN A 308 9.17 5.67 10.15
CA GLN A 308 9.90 6.81 9.61
C GLN A 308 11.20 6.38 8.92
N MET A 309 11.56 7.11 7.87
CA MET A 309 12.79 6.93 7.12
C MET A 309 13.42 8.28 6.79
N THR A 310 14.73 8.29 6.61
CA THR A 310 15.44 9.48 6.09
C THR A 310 15.53 9.39 4.57
N PHE A 311 15.03 10.41 3.88
CA PHE A 311 15.20 10.65 2.45
C PHE A 311 16.25 11.73 2.26
N GLY A 312 17.17 11.57 1.33
CA GLY A 312 18.20 12.57 1.09
C GLY A 312 18.68 12.60 -0.35
N ALA A 313 19.39 13.65 -0.70
CA ALA A 313 20.09 13.71 -1.98
C ALA A 313 21.11 12.58 -2.06
N ASN A 314 21.22 11.95 -3.23
CA ASN A 314 22.21 10.90 -3.46
C ASN A 314 23.63 11.49 -3.38
N THR A 315 24.46 10.94 -2.51
CA THR A 315 25.86 11.34 -2.33
C THR A 315 26.85 10.28 -2.81
N SER A 316 26.39 9.30 -3.60
CA SER A 316 27.25 8.28 -4.17
C SER A 316 28.16 8.85 -5.28
N PRO A 317 29.27 8.17 -5.60
CA PRO A 317 30.12 8.54 -6.75
C PRO A 317 29.40 8.46 -8.10
N PHE A 318 28.21 7.85 -8.15
CA PHE A 318 27.44 7.69 -9.39
C PHE A 318 26.26 8.67 -9.52
N VAL A 319 26.19 9.67 -8.64
CA VAL A 319 25.12 10.69 -8.68
C VAL A 319 25.05 11.38 -10.05
N GLY A 320 23.83 11.58 -10.55
CA GLY A 320 23.57 12.26 -11.82
C GLY A 320 23.83 11.42 -13.10
N ARG A 321 24.16 10.12 -12.95
CA ARG A 321 24.35 9.24 -14.11
C ARG A 321 23.05 8.73 -14.69
N ASP A 322 22.07 8.44 -13.85
CA ASP A 322 20.81 7.81 -14.24
C ASP A 322 19.64 8.81 -14.24
N GLY A 323 19.55 9.67 -13.22
CA GLY A 323 18.47 10.62 -13.03
C GLY A 323 18.86 12.07 -13.26
N LYS A 324 17.86 12.90 -13.51
CA LYS A 324 18.03 14.36 -13.69
C LYS A 324 17.66 15.17 -12.43
N LEU A 325 16.87 14.59 -11.55
CA LEU A 325 16.34 15.23 -10.35
C LEU A 325 17.13 14.75 -9.12
N VAL A 326 18.31 15.37 -8.88
CA VAL A 326 19.32 14.91 -7.92
C VAL A 326 19.47 15.82 -6.71
N THR A 327 18.86 17.03 -6.71
CA THR A 327 19.08 18.02 -5.66
C THR A 327 18.11 17.86 -4.49
N ALA A 328 18.58 18.14 -3.26
CA ALA A 328 17.74 18.11 -2.05
C ALA A 328 16.48 18.98 -2.19
N ARG A 329 16.60 20.16 -2.78
CA ARG A 329 15.46 21.07 -3.01
C ARG A 329 14.37 20.43 -3.90
N LYS A 330 14.74 19.71 -4.96
CA LYS A 330 13.77 19.01 -5.82
C LYS A 330 13.07 17.86 -5.09
N ILE A 331 13.83 17.14 -4.26
CA ILE A 331 13.30 16.09 -3.40
C ILE A 331 12.30 16.69 -2.41
N GLU A 332 12.65 17.80 -1.74
CA GLU A 332 11.78 18.51 -0.82
C GLU A 332 10.47 18.97 -1.49
N GLU A 333 10.57 19.67 -2.62
CA GLU A 333 9.41 20.13 -3.41
C GLU A 333 8.47 18.95 -3.73
N ARG A 334 9.04 17.80 -4.11
CA ARG A 334 8.27 16.59 -4.43
C ARG A 334 7.61 15.95 -3.20
N LEU A 335 8.33 15.85 -2.09
CA LEU A 335 7.80 15.32 -0.83
C LEU A 335 6.68 16.20 -0.29
N LEU A 336 6.85 17.53 -0.29
CA LEU A 336 5.81 18.47 0.11
C LEU A 336 4.58 18.44 -0.80
N LYS A 337 4.76 18.15 -2.08
CA LYS A 337 3.64 17.93 -3.00
C LYS A 337 2.84 16.67 -2.64
N GLU A 338 3.51 15.61 -2.19
CA GLU A 338 2.83 14.39 -1.75
C GLU A 338 1.98 14.63 -0.50
N THR A 339 2.47 15.41 0.47
CA THR A 339 1.68 15.74 1.67
C THR A 339 0.42 16.56 1.38
N GLN A 340 0.27 17.11 0.16
CA GLN A 340 -0.98 17.77 -0.25
C GLN A 340 -2.09 16.77 -0.56
N LYS A 341 -1.73 15.53 -0.93
CA LYS A 341 -2.67 14.45 -1.28
C LYS A 341 -2.85 13.46 -0.14
N ASP A 342 -1.78 13.18 0.59
CA ASP A 342 -1.74 12.16 1.62
C ASP A 342 -1.58 12.79 3.02
N VAL A 343 -2.65 12.75 3.80
CA VAL A 343 -2.68 13.28 5.18
C VAL A 343 -1.91 12.42 6.18
N SER A 344 -1.62 11.17 5.86
CA SER A 344 -0.89 10.25 6.73
C SER A 344 0.63 10.35 6.56
N LEU A 345 1.08 11.07 5.53
CA LEU A 345 2.49 11.33 5.28
C LEU A 345 2.93 12.61 6.00
N LYS A 346 3.97 12.52 6.83
CA LYS A 346 4.61 13.68 7.46
C LYS A 346 6.03 13.82 6.95
N VAL A 347 6.43 15.05 6.64
CA VAL A 347 7.78 15.37 6.15
C VAL A 347 8.37 16.45 7.02
N GLU A 348 9.52 16.18 7.61
CA GLU A 348 10.26 17.11 8.46
C GLU A 348 11.70 17.24 7.94
N THR A 349 12.25 18.45 7.99
CA THR A 349 13.65 18.67 7.62
C THR A 349 14.57 18.13 8.71
N ALA A 350 15.38 17.12 8.40
CA ALA A 350 16.36 16.56 9.32
C ALA A 350 17.70 17.30 9.23
N THR A 351 18.17 17.57 8.02
CA THR A 351 19.35 18.39 7.70
C THR A 351 19.09 19.14 6.40
N ASN A 352 20.00 20.03 5.99
CA ASN A 352 19.84 20.79 4.73
C ASN A 352 19.68 19.89 3.48
N ASP A 353 20.17 18.64 3.54
CA ASP A 353 20.18 17.71 2.40
C ASP A 353 19.36 16.43 2.66
N SER A 354 18.64 16.37 3.79
CA SER A 354 17.86 15.18 4.15
C SER A 354 16.58 15.52 4.90
N PHE A 355 15.56 14.69 4.69
CA PHE A 355 14.22 14.84 5.19
C PHE A 355 13.81 13.57 5.94
N LEU A 356 13.19 13.74 7.09
CA LEU A 356 12.55 12.67 7.83
C LEU A 356 11.14 12.50 7.30
N VAL A 357 10.86 11.37 6.69
CA VAL A 357 9.57 11.04 6.10
C VAL A 357 8.93 9.96 6.94
N SER A 358 7.75 10.27 7.48
CA SER A 358 6.98 9.37 8.33
C SER A 358 5.72 8.92 7.62
N GLY A 359 5.46 7.61 7.60
CA GLY A 359 4.32 6.98 6.96
C GLY A 359 3.75 5.84 7.79
N ARG A 360 2.70 5.20 7.31
CA ARG A 360 1.99 4.16 8.05
C ARG A 360 2.69 2.81 8.05
N GLY A 361 3.35 2.47 6.94
CA GLY A 361 3.99 1.17 6.78
C GLY A 361 5.09 1.18 5.72
N GLU A 362 5.75 0.03 5.58
CA GLU A 362 6.84 -0.13 4.60
C GLU A 362 6.35 -0.04 3.16
N LEU A 363 5.17 -0.61 2.86
CA LEU A 363 4.59 -0.54 1.53
C LEU A 363 4.26 0.90 1.14
N HIS A 364 3.69 1.67 2.07
CA HIS A 364 3.35 3.07 1.84
C HIS A 364 4.60 3.90 1.47
N LEU A 365 5.67 3.81 2.25
CA LEU A 365 6.93 4.50 1.97
C LEU A 365 7.63 3.94 0.72
N GLY A 366 7.55 2.64 0.48
CA GLY A 366 8.09 1.98 -0.70
C GLY A 366 7.43 2.46 -2.00
N ILE A 367 6.12 2.67 -2.00
CA ILE A 367 5.36 3.23 -3.12
C ILE A 367 5.80 4.66 -3.42
N LEU A 368 5.97 5.48 -2.38
CA LEU A 368 6.49 6.85 -2.55
C LEU A 368 7.87 6.86 -3.21
N ILE A 369 8.78 6.01 -2.75
CA ILE A 369 10.13 5.88 -3.32
C ILE A 369 10.05 5.44 -4.79
N GLU A 370 9.22 4.44 -5.10
CA GLU A 370 9.08 3.92 -6.46
C GLU A 370 8.46 4.95 -7.41
N ASN A 371 7.47 5.73 -6.96
CA ASN A 371 6.91 6.83 -7.74
C ASN A 371 7.98 7.89 -8.05
N MET A 372 8.75 8.32 -7.04
CA MET A 372 9.84 9.28 -7.24
C MET A 372 10.90 8.73 -8.20
N ARG A 373 11.25 7.44 -8.09
CA ARG A 373 12.18 6.77 -8.99
C ARG A 373 11.70 6.84 -10.45
N ARG A 374 10.43 6.54 -10.71
CA ARG A 374 9.82 6.60 -12.06
C ARG A 374 9.71 8.01 -12.62
N GLU A 375 9.56 9.01 -11.75
CA GLU A 375 9.59 10.43 -12.11
C GLU A 375 11.01 10.94 -12.46
N GLY A 376 12.04 10.12 -12.29
CA GLY A 376 13.42 10.45 -12.68
C GLY A 376 14.28 11.01 -11.54
N PHE A 377 13.86 10.84 -10.28
CA PHE A 377 14.65 11.22 -9.11
C PHE A 377 15.78 10.23 -8.83
N GLU A 378 16.91 10.76 -8.37
CA GLU A 378 17.93 10.01 -7.65
C GLU A 378 17.95 10.45 -6.19
N LEU A 379 17.82 9.50 -5.30
CA LEU A 379 17.80 9.74 -3.86
C LEU A 379 18.48 8.61 -3.11
N GLN A 380 18.81 8.88 -1.86
CA GLN A 380 19.23 7.86 -0.91
C GLN A 380 18.22 7.77 0.22
N VAL A 381 17.96 6.55 0.70
CA VAL A 381 17.04 6.32 1.82
C VAL A 381 17.69 5.44 2.88
N SER A 382 17.32 5.69 4.14
CA SER A 382 17.79 4.90 5.28
C SER A 382 16.89 3.68 5.52
N LYS A 383 17.33 2.79 6.41
CA LYS A 383 16.47 1.73 6.97
C LYS A 383 15.23 2.35 7.62
N PRO A 384 14.03 1.76 7.41
CA PRO A 384 12.83 2.13 8.16
C PRO A 384 13.03 1.94 9.67
N LYS A 385 12.46 2.84 10.47
CA LYS A 385 12.45 2.75 11.93
C LYS A 385 11.05 3.00 12.45
N VAL A 386 10.65 2.31 13.50
CA VAL A 386 9.39 2.59 14.20
C VAL A 386 9.45 3.92 14.92
N ILE A 387 8.32 4.60 14.98
CA ILE A 387 8.18 5.86 15.72
C ILE A 387 7.86 5.51 17.17
N ILE A 388 8.78 5.87 18.05
CA ILE A 388 8.61 5.72 19.50
C ILE A 388 8.01 7.02 20.05
N LYS A 389 6.89 6.91 20.76
CA LYS A 389 6.24 8.03 21.46
C LYS A 389 6.68 8.04 22.91
N GLU A 390 6.83 9.24 23.48
CA GLU A 390 7.04 9.42 24.91
C GLU A 390 5.81 10.09 25.51
N ILE A 391 5.12 9.39 26.40
CA ILE A 391 3.91 9.85 27.07
C ILE A 391 4.18 9.75 28.58
N ASP A 392 4.10 10.86 29.29
CA ASP A 392 4.36 10.95 30.74
C ASP A 392 5.71 10.34 31.17
N GLY A 393 6.76 10.50 30.33
CA GLY A 393 8.09 9.97 30.60
C GLY A 393 8.26 8.46 30.34
N VAL A 394 7.23 7.80 29.83
CA VAL A 394 7.27 6.39 29.42
C VAL A 394 7.31 6.29 27.90
N LYS A 395 8.23 5.47 27.39
CA LYS A 395 8.31 5.20 25.96
C LYS A 395 7.29 4.16 25.54
N TYR A 396 6.59 4.44 24.43
CA TYR A 396 5.62 3.56 23.80
C TYR A 396 6.05 3.26 22.37
N GLU A 397 5.86 2.03 21.95
CA GLU A 397 6.12 1.58 20.58
C GLU A 397 4.82 1.04 19.94
N PRO A 398 4.69 1.11 18.60
CA PRO A 398 3.54 0.56 17.91
C PRO A 398 3.57 -0.96 17.94
N TRP A 399 2.41 -1.57 18.17
CA TRP A 399 2.16 -3.01 18.13
C TRP A 399 1.15 -3.35 17.06
N GLU A 400 1.29 -4.53 16.49
CA GLU A 400 0.45 -5.02 15.40
C GLU A 400 -0.18 -6.35 15.73
N ASP A 401 -1.42 -6.53 15.27
CA ASP A 401 -2.08 -7.82 15.20
C ASP A 401 -1.59 -8.51 13.92
N LEU A 402 -0.95 -9.64 14.09
CA LEU A 402 -0.33 -10.42 13.01
C LEU A 402 -1.06 -11.74 12.84
N GLN A 403 -1.49 -12.03 11.62
CA GLN A 403 -2.07 -13.31 11.23
C GLN A 403 -1.23 -13.96 10.14
N ILE A 404 -0.86 -15.20 10.37
CA ILE A 404 -0.01 -15.98 9.45
C ILE A 404 -0.70 -17.30 9.13
N GLU A 405 -0.68 -17.68 7.86
CA GLU A 405 -1.07 -19.01 7.40
C GLU A 405 0.14 -19.68 6.78
N VAL A 406 0.50 -20.86 7.28
CA VAL A 406 1.69 -21.60 6.85
C VAL A 406 1.42 -23.08 6.73
N PRO A 407 2.16 -23.79 5.85
CA PRO A 407 2.18 -25.25 5.84
C PRO A 407 2.60 -25.80 7.22
N GLU A 408 2.06 -26.94 7.60
CA GLU A 408 2.27 -27.54 8.93
C GLU A 408 3.76 -27.81 9.22
N ASP A 409 4.55 -28.16 8.20
CA ASP A 409 6.00 -28.38 8.31
C ASP A 409 6.81 -27.12 8.62
N CYS A 410 6.24 -25.92 8.40
CA CYS A 410 6.90 -24.63 8.63
C CYS A 410 6.56 -23.98 9.99
N VAL A 411 5.55 -24.47 10.70
CA VAL A 411 5.02 -23.86 11.94
C VAL A 411 6.09 -23.65 12.99
N GLY A 412 6.91 -24.68 13.26
CA GLY A 412 7.94 -24.61 14.28
C GLY A 412 8.98 -23.52 14.05
N SER A 413 9.48 -23.40 12.82
CA SER A 413 10.46 -22.38 12.45
C SER A 413 9.90 -20.95 12.52
N VAL A 414 8.63 -20.78 12.15
CA VAL A 414 7.94 -19.48 12.22
C VAL A 414 7.72 -19.06 13.67
N ILE A 415 7.26 -19.97 14.55
CA ILE A 415 7.09 -19.69 15.98
C ILE A 415 8.42 -19.28 16.62
N GLU A 416 9.50 -20.01 16.35
CA GLU A 416 10.83 -19.69 16.85
C GLU A 416 11.30 -18.29 16.44
N GLN A 417 11.21 -17.96 15.15
CA GLN A 417 11.67 -16.67 14.64
C GLN A 417 10.84 -15.50 15.15
N LEU A 418 9.52 -15.64 15.22
CA LEU A 418 8.64 -14.61 15.79
C LEU A 418 8.85 -14.43 17.29
N GLY A 419 9.12 -15.51 18.03
CA GLY A 419 9.48 -15.43 19.45
C GLY A 419 10.75 -14.60 19.68
N LEU A 420 11.79 -14.77 18.84
CA LEU A 420 13.01 -13.97 18.87
C LEU A 420 12.78 -12.48 18.54
N ARG A 421 11.68 -12.17 17.87
CA ARG A 421 11.27 -10.81 17.47
C ARG A 421 10.27 -10.15 18.42
N GLY A 422 10.02 -10.80 19.59
CA GLY A 422 9.15 -10.27 20.63
C GLY A 422 7.65 -10.48 20.37
N ALA A 423 7.28 -11.34 19.42
CA ALA A 423 5.89 -11.65 19.13
C ALA A 423 5.27 -12.53 20.23
N LYS A 424 4.01 -12.25 20.55
CA LYS A 424 3.20 -12.99 21.53
C LYS A 424 2.14 -13.80 20.79
N LEU A 425 2.23 -15.13 20.82
CA LEU A 425 1.24 -16.01 20.20
C LEU A 425 -0.07 -15.91 20.98
N LEU A 426 -1.17 -15.60 20.32
CA LEU A 426 -2.50 -15.48 20.89
C LEU A 426 -3.34 -16.72 20.60
N ASN A 427 -3.31 -17.22 19.36
CA ASN A 427 -4.09 -18.37 18.93
C ASN A 427 -3.36 -19.18 17.86
N MET A 428 -3.68 -20.47 17.77
CA MET A 428 -3.22 -21.38 16.73
C MET A 428 -4.36 -22.34 16.36
N GLU A 429 -4.69 -22.36 15.08
CA GLU A 429 -5.72 -23.23 14.50
C GLU A 429 -5.10 -24.08 13.40
N ASN A 430 -5.39 -25.36 13.42
CA ASN A 430 -4.90 -26.30 12.42
C ASN A 430 -6.02 -26.70 11.46
N PHE A 431 -5.74 -26.60 10.18
CA PHE A 431 -6.60 -27.04 9.07
C PHE A 431 -5.92 -28.21 8.34
N GLU A 432 -6.62 -28.78 7.34
CA GLU A 432 -6.10 -29.91 6.55
C GLU A 432 -4.79 -29.59 5.81
N ASN A 433 -3.64 -29.52 6.30
CA ASN A 433 -2.31 -29.22 5.76
C ASN A 433 -1.80 -27.80 6.00
N GLN A 434 -2.53 -26.95 6.68
CA GLN A 434 -2.11 -25.60 7.01
C GLN A 434 -2.40 -25.26 8.46
N SER A 435 -1.65 -24.34 9.03
CA SER A 435 -1.90 -23.78 10.35
C SER A 435 -2.03 -22.28 10.26
N ARG A 436 -3.04 -21.74 10.93
CA ARG A 436 -3.23 -20.31 11.14
C ARG A 436 -2.72 -19.93 12.52
N LEU A 437 -1.84 -18.96 12.55
CA LEU A 437 -1.23 -18.43 13.77
C LEU A 437 -1.62 -16.96 13.92
N THR A 438 -2.14 -16.60 15.09
CA THR A 438 -2.47 -15.22 15.43
C THR A 438 -1.52 -14.72 16.51
N TYR A 439 -0.89 -13.60 16.27
CA TYR A 439 0.09 -12.99 17.16
C TYR A 439 -0.25 -11.53 17.44
N LYS A 440 0.30 -11.04 18.55
CA LYS A 440 0.54 -9.62 18.77
C LYS A 440 2.05 -9.38 18.76
N VAL A 441 2.53 -8.44 17.96
CA VAL A 441 3.95 -8.25 17.71
C VAL A 441 4.30 -6.76 17.70
N PRO A 442 5.45 -6.33 18.28
CA PRO A 442 5.89 -4.96 18.11
C PRO A 442 6.26 -4.70 16.64
N SER A 443 5.83 -3.58 16.06
CA SER A 443 6.05 -3.28 14.63
C SER A 443 7.53 -3.39 14.23
N ARG A 444 8.48 -3.06 15.14
CA ARG A 444 9.91 -3.25 14.88
C ARG A 444 10.31 -4.73 14.70
N GLY A 445 9.51 -5.66 15.22
CA GLY A 445 9.72 -7.10 15.06
C GLY A 445 9.38 -7.60 13.66
N LEU A 446 8.54 -6.87 12.93
CA LEU A 446 8.18 -7.20 11.54
C LEU A 446 9.18 -6.63 10.54
N LEU A 447 9.95 -5.59 10.91
CA LEU A 447 10.96 -5.01 10.02
C LEU A 447 12.00 -6.07 9.65
N GLY A 448 12.17 -6.33 8.37
CA GLY A 448 13.06 -7.37 7.84
C GLY A 448 12.56 -8.81 8.04
N PHE A 449 11.32 -9.03 8.45
CA PHE A 449 10.78 -10.37 8.65
C PHE A 449 10.23 -10.99 7.37
N MET A 450 9.70 -10.19 6.46
CA MET A 450 9.04 -10.68 5.25
C MET A 450 9.95 -11.58 4.40
N THR A 451 11.19 -11.17 4.19
CA THR A 451 12.18 -11.93 3.41
C THR A 451 12.51 -13.27 4.07
N ASP A 452 12.70 -13.27 5.40
CA ASP A 452 12.94 -14.49 6.18
C ASP A 452 11.73 -15.42 6.12
N PHE A 453 10.53 -14.86 6.29
CA PHE A 453 9.26 -15.59 6.26
C PHE A 453 9.03 -16.29 4.91
N MET A 454 9.19 -15.58 3.79
CA MET A 454 9.05 -16.19 2.46
C MET A 454 10.05 -17.30 2.22
N THR A 455 11.26 -17.17 2.75
CA THR A 455 12.30 -18.21 2.64
C THR A 455 11.94 -19.44 3.50
N MET A 456 11.52 -19.25 4.74
CA MET A 456 11.13 -20.32 5.67
C MET A 456 9.92 -21.11 5.17
N THR A 457 8.96 -20.41 4.58
CA THR A 457 7.72 -21.01 4.07
C THR A 457 7.81 -21.46 2.62
N LYS A 458 8.99 -21.38 2.00
CA LYS A 458 9.23 -21.72 0.58
C LYS A 458 8.30 -20.98 -0.39
N GLY A 459 7.84 -19.78 0.03
CA GLY A 459 6.89 -18.97 -0.72
C GLY A 459 5.41 -19.32 -0.54
N TYR A 460 5.07 -20.34 0.25
CA TYR A 460 3.68 -20.76 0.48
C TYR A 460 3.00 -20.07 1.68
N GLY A 461 3.76 -19.34 2.49
CA GLY A 461 3.20 -18.65 3.65
C GLY A 461 2.43 -17.39 3.26
N ILE A 462 1.33 -17.15 3.93
CA ILE A 462 0.55 -15.91 3.82
C ILE A 462 0.71 -15.15 5.13
N ILE A 463 1.01 -13.86 5.04
CA ILE A 463 1.18 -12.98 6.20
C ILE A 463 0.30 -11.75 6.02
N ASN A 464 -0.40 -11.39 7.08
CA ASN A 464 -1.19 -10.17 7.16
C ASN A 464 -1.00 -9.54 8.54
N HIS A 465 -0.79 -8.25 8.59
CA HIS A 465 -0.60 -7.52 9.84
C HIS A 465 -1.33 -6.18 9.80
N THR A 466 -1.80 -5.74 10.95
CA THR A 466 -2.53 -4.47 11.09
C THR A 466 -2.10 -3.78 12.37
N PHE A 467 -2.01 -2.45 12.34
CA PHE A 467 -1.76 -1.67 13.54
C PHE A 467 -2.84 -1.93 14.60
N ALA A 468 -2.43 -2.27 15.82
CA ALA A 468 -3.32 -2.54 16.93
C ALA A 468 -3.34 -1.37 17.93
N SER A 469 -2.20 -1.04 18.52
CA SER A 469 -2.10 -0.04 19.59
C SER A 469 -0.66 0.40 19.81
N TYR A 470 -0.49 1.49 20.58
CA TYR A 470 0.79 1.83 21.19
C TYR A 470 0.87 1.18 22.57
N GLU A 471 1.93 0.42 22.84
CA GLU A 471 2.20 -0.22 24.13
C GLU A 471 3.55 0.21 24.70
N PRO A 472 3.76 0.08 26.01
CA PRO A 472 5.03 0.39 26.61
C PRO A 472 6.19 -0.33 25.91
N TYR A 473 7.28 0.40 25.67
CA TYR A 473 8.45 -0.13 24.98
C TYR A 473 9.09 -1.26 25.80
N GLU A 474 9.16 -2.43 25.21
CA GLU A 474 9.86 -3.57 25.78
C GLU A 474 11.32 -3.59 25.26
N SER A 475 12.30 -3.71 26.16
CA SER A 475 13.72 -3.73 25.80
C SER A 475 14.19 -5.09 25.22
N VAL A 476 13.35 -5.73 24.41
CA VAL A 476 13.76 -6.91 23.65
C VAL A 476 14.70 -6.45 22.54
N GLU A 477 15.92 -6.92 22.52
CA GLU A 477 16.83 -6.69 21.41
C GLU A 477 16.35 -7.47 20.19
N ILE A 478 15.66 -6.81 19.30
CA ILE A 478 15.34 -7.36 17.99
C ILE A 478 16.55 -7.11 17.11
N GLY A 479 17.27 -8.18 16.80
CA GLY A 479 18.53 -8.12 16.10
C GLY A 479 18.42 -7.55 14.69
N GLU A 480 19.41 -6.79 14.28
CA GLU A 480 19.68 -6.49 12.88
C GLU A 480 20.05 -7.79 12.14
N ARG A 481 20.18 -7.74 10.82
CA ARG A 481 20.63 -8.87 10.00
C ARG A 481 21.88 -9.51 10.63
N LYS A 482 21.87 -10.83 10.81
CA LYS A 482 22.97 -11.58 11.45
C LYS A 482 24.20 -11.68 10.55
N LEU A 483 24.01 -11.84 9.24
CA LEU A 483 25.08 -11.98 8.27
C LEU A 483 25.64 -10.61 7.87
N GLY A 484 26.95 -10.53 7.74
CA GLY A 484 27.64 -9.35 7.20
C GLY A 484 27.46 -9.21 5.70
N VAL A 485 28.07 -8.20 5.11
CA VAL A 485 28.04 -7.91 3.67
C VAL A 485 29.43 -7.91 3.04
N LEU A 486 29.47 -8.21 1.75
CA LEU A 486 30.65 -8.03 0.91
C LEU A 486 30.65 -6.58 0.41
N VAL A 487 31.66 -5.81 0.81
CA VAL A 487 31.77 -4.38 0.49
C VAL A 487 32.95 -4.15 -0.45
N SER A 488 32.71 -3.48 -1.58
CA SER A 488 33.77 -3.12 -2.50
C SER A 488 34.76 -2.13 -1.87
N VAL A 489 36.06 -2.37 -2.02
CA VAL A 489 37.12 -1.45 -1.59
C VAL A 489 37.62 -0.58 -2.72
N ASP A 490 37.18 -0.83 -3.95
CA ASP A 490 37.69 -0.18 -5.13
C ASP A 490 36.56 0.24 -6.07
N SER A 491 36.84 1.18 -6.95
CA SER A 491 35.94 1.65 -7.99
C SER A 491 36.37 1.12 -9.35
N GLY A 492 35.43 0.65 -10.16
CA GLY A 492 35.70 0.09 -11.49
C GLY A 492 34.67 -0.94 -11.91
N GLN A 493 34.99 -1.76 -12.90
CA GLN A 493 34.11 -2.82 -13.36
C GLN A 493 34.41 -4.14 -12.64
N ALA A 494 33.37 -4.81 -12.18
CA ALA A 494 33.46 -6.13 -11.59
C ALA A 494 33.88 -7.17 -12.64
N THR A 495 34.85 -8.02 -12.29
CA THR A 495 35.36 -9.05 -13.21
C THR A 495 34.81 -10.43 -12.88
N ALA A 496 34.59 -11.27 -13.88
CA ALA A 496 34.14 -12.65 -13.68
C ALA A 496 35.12 -13.44 -12.81
N TYR A 497 36.43 -13.17 -12.96
CA TYR A 497 37.48 -13.80 -12.16
C TYR A 497 37.35 -13.48 -10.66
N SER A 498 37.17 -12.19 -10.32
CA SER A 498 37.03 -11.78 -8.93
C SER A 498 35.70 -12.26 -8.32
N ILE A 499 34.61 -12.19 -9.06
CA ILE A 499 33.29 -12.72 -8.62
C ILE A 499 33.41 -14.20 -8.31
N GLY A 500 33.98 -15.01 -9.20
CA GLY A 500 34.15 -16.45 -8.99
C GLY A 500 34.95 -16.78 -7.72
N ASN A 501 35.97 -15.98 -7.41
CA ASN A 501 36.77 -16.14 -6.16
C ASN A 501 36.02 -15.72 -4.88
N LEU A 502 34.94 -14.94 -5.02
CA LEU A 502 34.13 -14.44 -3.91
C LEU A 502 32.89 -15.27 -3.64
N GLU A 503 32.44 -16.11 -4.58
CA GLU A 503 31.24 -16.95 -4.42
C GLU A 503 31.31 -17.93 -3.24
N ASP A 504 32.51 -18.36 -2.84
CA ASP A 504 32.70 -19.18 -1.64
C ASP A 504 32.53 -18.38 -0.34
N ARG A 505 32.56 -17.06 -0.42
CA ARG A 505 32.45 -16.15 0.74
C ARG A 505 31.06 -15.60 0.95
N GLY A 506 30.17 -15.78 -0.04
CA GLY A 506 28.82 -15.27 0.06
C GLY A 506 28.02 -15.33 -1.24
N ILE A 507 26.86 -14.69 -1.22
CA ILE A 507 25.94 -14.60 -2.35
C ILE A 507 26.11 -13.22 -2.99
N MET A 508 26.43 -13.19 -4.29
CA MET A 508 26.64 -11.95 -5.02
C MET A 508 25.31 -11.27 -5.38
N PHE A 509 25.32 -9.93 -5.43
CA PHE A 509 24.22 -9.08 -5.89
C PHE A 509 24.49 -8.47 -7.26
N ILE A 510 25.68 -8.63 -7.79
CA ILE A 510 26.14 -8.04 -9.05
C ILE A 510 26.63 -9.08 -10.05
N GLU A 511 26.52 -8.74 -11.32
CA GLU A 511 27.03 -9.52 -12.45
C GLU A 511 28.42 -9.01 -12.89
N PRO A 512 29.20 -9.82 -13.65
CA PRO A 512 30.40 -9.34 -14.31
C PRO A 512 30.13 -8.15 -15.22
N GLY A 513 31.07 -7.21 -15.27
CA GLY A 513 30.93 -5.98 -16.05
C GLY A 513 30.15 -4.87 -15.34
N ARG A 514 29.54 -5.14 -14.19
CA ARG A 514 28.85 -4.12 -13.40
C ARG A 514 29.84 -3.12 -12.84
N GLU A 515 29.57 -1.83 -13.00
CA GLU A 515 30.35 -0.78 -12.34
C GLU A 515 30.06 -0.75 -10.83
N VAL A 516 31.10 -0.64 -10.04
CA VAL A 516 31.08 -0.55 -8.58
C VAL A 516 31.92 0.62 -8.11
N TYR A 517 31.68 1.06 -6.88
CA TYR A 517 32.48 2.07 -6.20
C TYR A 517 32.85 1.64 -4.78
N GLU A 518 33.86 2.26 -4.19
CA GLU A 518 34.27 2.00 -2.80
C GLU A 518 33.10 2.23 -1.83
N GLY A 519 32.81 1.26 -0.97
CA GLY A 519 31.69 1.30 -0.03
C GLY A 519 30.36 0.77 -0.57
N MET A 520 30.28 0.39 -1.85
CA MET A 520 29.12 -0.29 -2.42
C MET A 520 29.02 -1.73 -1.89
N ILE A 521 27.85 -2.15 -1.49
CA ILE A 521 27.55 -3.52 -1.07
C ILE A 521 27.29 -4.36 -2.32
N ILE A 522 28.08 -5.41 -2.52
CA ILE A 522 28.09 -6.23 -3.72
C ILE A 522 27.63 -7.66 -3.49
N GLY A 523 27.36 -8.03 -2.25
CA GLY A 523 26.89 -9.35 -1.88
C GLY A 523 26.65 -9.50 -0.39
N GLU A 524 26.01 -10.61 0.00
CA GLU A 524 25.85 -11.08 1.37
C GLU A 524 27.01 -11.97 1.77
N CYS A 525 27.59 -11.75 2.94
CA CYS A 525 28.67 -12.56 3.45
C CYS A 525 28.15 -13.81 4.18
N ASN A 526 28.86 -14.93 4.11
CA ASN A 526 28.55 -16.16 4.88
C ASN A 526 28.92 -16.05 6.37
N ARG A 527 29.49 -14.93 6.80
CA ARG A 527 29.94 -14.67 8.18
C ARG A 527 29.21 -13.46 8.74
N ASP A 528 29.22 -13.35 10.06
CA ASP A 528 28.56 -12.27 10.80
C ASP A 528 29.22 -10.89 10.60
N ASN A 529 30.45 -10.85 10.10
CA ASN A 529 31.19 -9.62 9.90
C ASN A 529 31.22 -9.20 8.43
N ASP A 530 31.18 -7.89 8.20
CA ASP A 530 31.38 -7.31 6.88
C ASP A 530 32.80 -7.63 6.36
N LEU A 531 32.88 -7.98 5.11
CA LEU A 531 34.11 -8.29 4.43
C LEU A 531 34.40 -7.27 3.32
N ALA A 532 35.49 -6.53 3.49
CA ALA A 532 36.00 -5.62 2.48
C ALA A 532 36.74 -6.41 1.39
N VAL A 533 36.27 -6.33 0.14
CA VAL A 533 36.75 -7.15 -0.98
C VAL A 533 37.02 -6.31 -2.22
N ASN A 534 37.97 -6.73 -3.03
CA ASN A 534 38.25 -6.13 -4.32
C ASN A 534 37.61 -6.99 -5.43
N VAL A 535 36.58 -6.48 -6.10
CA VAL A 535 35.84 -7.18 -7.16
C VAL A 535 36.30 -6.75 -8.56
N THR A 536 37.17 -5.76 -8.67
CA THR A 536 37.65 -5.18 -9.93
C THR A 536 38.92 -5.83 -10.47
N LYS A 537 39.56 -6.69 -9.66
CA LYS A 537 40.81 -7.35 -10.06
C LYS A 537 40.60 -8.32 -11.21
N GLY A 538 41.37 -8.13 -12.29
CA GLY A 538 41.47 -9.09 -13.38
C GLY A 538 42.41 -10.26 -13.03
N LYS A 539 42.30 -11.33 -13.80
CA LYS A 539 43.28 -12.43 -13.76
C LYS A 539 44.63 -11.90 -14.20
N GLN A 540 45.66 -12.01 -13.35
CA GLN A 540 47.04 -11.69 -13.77
C GLN A 540 47.48 -12.73 -14.80
N LEU A 541 48.00 -12.28 -15.93
CA LEU A 541 48.59 -13.13 -16.95
C LEU A 541 49.82 -13.84 -16.35
N THR A 542 49.69 -15.10 -16.06
CA THR A 542 50.79 -15.97 -15.74
C THR A 542 51.26 -16.69 -16.98
N ASN A 543 52.56 -17.04 -17.06
CA ASN A 543 53.33 -17.66 -18.13
C ASN A 543 52.51 -18.40 -19.21
N THR A 544 52.95 -18.28 -20.47
CA THR A 544 52.42 -18.83 -21.72
C THR A 544 52.04 -20.33 -21.69
N ARG A 545 52.55 -21.14 -20.78
CA ARG A 545 52.19 -22.57 -20.62
C ARG A 545 50.85 -22.82 -19.93
N ALA A 546 50.31 -21.86 -19.17
CA ALA A 546 49.00 -21.96 -18.51
C ALA A 546 47.85 -21.36 -19.32
N ALA A 547 48.11 -20.73 -20.45
CA ALA A 547 47.06 -20.10 -21.30
C ALA A 547 46.13 -21.10 -21.97
N GLY A 548 46.50 -22.40 -22.01
CA GLY A 548 45.65 -23.47 -22.58
C GLY A 548 44.64 -24.10 -21.60
N SER A 549 44.63 -23.70 -20.34
CA SER A 549 43.72 -24.22 -19.30
C SER A 549 42.72 -23.15 -18.80
N ASP A 550 42.32 -22.23 -19.67
CA ASP A 550 41.24 -21.28 -19.32
C ASP A 550 39.93 -22.03 -19.20
N HIS A 551 39.64 -22.58 -18.04
CA HIS A 551 38.30 -23.04 -17.69
C HIS A 551 37.37 -21.84 -17.69
N THR A 552 36.31 -21.93 -18.47
CA THR A 552 35.21 -20.96 -18.41
C THR A 552 34.71 -20.92 -16.97
N VAL A 553 34.81 -19.76 -16.31
CA VAL A 553 34.30 -19.59 -14.95
C VAL A 553 32.77 -19.63 -15.03
N VAL A 554 32.17 -20.71 -14.54
CA VAL A 554 30.72 -20.81 -14.41
C VAL A 554 30.33 -20.13 -13.11
N LEU A 555 29.67 -18.99 -13.21
CA LEU A 555 29.22 -18.20 -12.06
C LEU A 555 27.79 -18.58 -11.66
N LYS A 556 27.53 -18.52 -10.37
CA LYS A 556 26.17 -18.63 -9.84
C LYS A 556 25.35 -17.38 -10.23
N ARG A 557 24.06 -17.55 -10.39
CA ARG A 557 23.17 -16.41 -10.66
C ARG A 557 23.16 -15.48 -9.44
N PRO A 558 23.43 -14.18 -9.60
CA PRO A 558 23.36 -13.23 -8.49
C PRO A 558 21.92 -13.06 -8.01
N ARG A 559 21.76 -12.72 -6.73
CA ARG A 559 20.45 -12.38 -6.15
C ARG A 559 20.03 -10.99 -6.65
N PRO A 560 18.87 -10.84 -7.30
CA PRO A 560 18.39 -9.54 -7.74
C PRO A 560 18.01 -8.68 -6.52
N ILE A 561 18.33 -7.39 -6.58
CA ILE A 561 17.96 -6.40 -5.55
C ILE A 561 16.75 -5.62 -6.05
N THR A 562 15.57 -5.90 -5.50
CA THR A 562 14.36 -5.08 -5.64
C THR A 562 14.32 -4.02 -4.54
N LEU A 563 13.45 -3.02 -4.66
CA LEU A 563 13.30 -1.99 -3.63
C LEU A 563 12.81 -2.59 -2.31
N GLU A 564 11.83 -3.47 -2.35
CA GLU A 564 11.28 -4.15 -1.19
C GLU A 564 12.36 -4.98 -0.49
N TYR A 565 13.09 -5.80 -1.26
CA TYR A 565 14.20 -6.56 -0.70
C TYR A 565 15.27 -5.65 -0.07
N ALA A 566 15.58 -4.53 -0.72
CA ALA A 566 16.57 -3.58 -0.22
C ALA A 566 16.16 -2.94 1.11
N LEU A 567 14.89 -2.52 1.24
CA LEU A 567 14.33 -1.93 2.47
C LEU A 567 14.38 -2.91 3.64
N ASP A 568 13.99 -4.14 3.39
CA ASP A 568 14.04 -5.24 4.36
C ASP A 568 15.47 -5.60 4.77
N TYR A 569 16.39 -5.60 3.81
CA TYR A 569 17.73 -6.17 3.95
C TYR A 569 18.72 -5.27 4.69
N ILE A 570 18.69 -3.94 4.48
CA ILE A 570 19.72 -3.04 5.00
C ILE A 570 19.75 -2.93 6.52
N ASN A 571 20.95 -2.70 7.05
CA ASN A 571 21.18 -2.37 8.46
C ASN A 571 21.24 -0.84 8.70
N SER A 572 21.28 -0.44 9.96
CA SER A 572 21.26 0.96 10.38
C SER A 572 22.46 1.79 9.90
N ASP A 573 23.59 1.14 9.59
CA ASP A 573 24.81 1.75 9.06
C ASP A 573 24.88 1.77 7.52
N GLU A 574 23.80 1.37 6.86
CA GLU A 574 23.69 1.25 5.40
C GLU A 574 22.66 2.23 4.83
N LEU A 575 22.71 2.44 3.53
CA LEU A 575 21.76 3.25 2.75
C LEU A 575 21.41 2.53 1.45
N ILE A 576 20.22 2.80 0.96
CA ILE A 576 19.79 2.41 -0.38
C ILE A 576 19.98 3.63 -1.29
N GLU A 577 20.70 3.46 -2.37
CA GLU A 577 20.77 4.40 -3.48
C GLU A 577 19.70 4.02 -4.50
N VAL A 578 18.72 4.90 -4.70
CA VAL A 578 17.60 4.70 -5.61
C VAL A 578 17.77 5.63 -6.80
N THR A 579 17.81 5.06 -7.99
CA THR A 579 17.89 5.78 -9.25
C THR A 579 16.85 5.25 -10.24
N PRO A 580 16.51 5.95 -11.32
CA PRO A 580 15.56 5.47 -12.33
C PRO A 580 15.88 4.05 -12.84
N ASN A 581 17.15 3.75 -13.03
CA ASN A 581 17.58 2.49 -13.64
C ASN A 581 18.14 1.46 -12.64
N ASN A 582 18.53 1.89 -11.43
CA ASN A 582 19.26 1.03 -10.52
C ASN A 582 18.84 1.22 -9.05
N ILE A 583 18.88 0.13 -8.32
CA ILE A 583 18.82 0.10 -6.85
C ILE A 583 20.13 -0.50 -6.38
N ARG A 584 20.88 0.24 -5.55
CA ARG A 584 22.18 -0.17 -5.04
C ARG A 584 22.21 -0.03 -3.53
N LEU A 585 22.88 -0.95 -2.87
CA LEU A 585 23.11 -0.89 -1.43
C LEU A 585 24.50 -0.35 -1.18
N ARG A 586 24.67 0.48 -0.15
CA ARG A 586 25.98 1.02 0.20
C ARG A 586 26.12 1.28 1.69
N LYS A 587 27.35 1.34 2.17
CA LYS A 587 27.63 1.82 3.52
C LYS A 587 27.44 3.35 3.61
N LYS A 588 27.04 3.85 4.78
CA LYS A 588 26.97 5.30 5.06
C LYS A 588 28.34 5.96 4.89
N ILE A 589 29.37 5.33 5.46
CA ILE A 589 30.77 5.74 5.31
C ILE A 589 31.36 4.94 4.15
N LEU A 590 31.64 5.57 3.04
CA LEU A 590 32.12 4.90 1.83
C LEU A 590 33.59 4.46 1.99
N ASN A 591 34.42 5.30 2.57
CA ASN A 591 35.86 5.01 2.72
C ASN A 591 36.10 3.88 3.72
N THR A 592 36.85 2.87 3.29
CA THR A 592 37.13 1.64 4.07
C THR A 592 37.94 1.91 5.34
N GLU A 593 38.90 2.81 5.29
CA GLU A 593 39.75 3.16 6.46
C GLU A 593 38.95 3.94 7.51
N GLU A 594 38.08 4.85 7.08
CA GLU A 594 37.20 5.61 7.97
C GLU A 594 36.17 4.70 8.65
N ARG A 595 35.60 3.73 7.91
CA ARG A 595 34.71 2.71 8.49
C ARG A 595 35.40 1.94 9.60
N LYS A 596 36.59 1.40 9.34
CA LYS A 596 37.39 0.67 10.36
C LYS A 596 37.64 1.51 11.61
N LYS A 597 37.97 2.79 11.44
CA LYS A 597 38.17 3.72 12.57
C LYS A 597 36.86 3.98 13.35
N PHE A 598 35.75 4.10 12.64
CA PHE A 598 34.41 4.30 13.25
C PHE A 598 34.01 3.07 14.06
N ASP A 599 34.13 1.87 13.49
CA ASP A 599 33.79 0.60 14.13
C ASP A 599 34.67 0.32 15.37
N ALA A 600 35.93 0.67 15.29
CA ALA A 600 36.84 0.56 16.43
C ALA A 600 36.46 1.53 17.58
N LYS A 601 35.88 2.70 17.29
CA LYS A 601 35.36 3.63 18.31
C LYS A 601 34.06 3.15 18.94
N LYS A 602 33.20 2.45 18.18
CA LYS A 602 31.91 1.94 18.65
C LYS A 602 32.08 0.72 19.59
N LYS A 603 33.19 -0.01 19.47
CA LYS A 603 33.56 -1.16 20.33
C LYS A 603 34.23 -0.78 21.64
N LYS A 604 34.64 0.47 21.83
CA LYS A 604 35.14 1.05 23.08
C LYS A 604 34.01 1.75 23.85
#